data_30c84348984a733c6d45b215b9a5c397
#
_entry.id   30c84348984a733c6d45b215b9a5c397
#
_cell.length_a   1.000
_cell.length_b   1.000
_cell.length_c   1.000
_cell.angle_alpha   90.00
_cell.angle_beta   90.00
_cell.angle_gamma   90.00
#
_symmetry.space_group_name_H-M   'P 1'
#
loop_
_entity.id
_entity.type
_entity.pdbx_description
1 polymer ?
#
loop_
_entity_poly.entity_id
_entity_poly.type
_entity_poly.pdbx_seq_one_letter_code
_entity_poly.pdbx_strand_id
1 'polypeptide(L)'
;MFILASASPRRKELLRKLIDSFEIIVPNIDERAIDGSFSPSDLAKEESRLKAYAILSSHPNDEILACDTIVVLEGKILEKPKNRAEAVRMLSFENDKRQIVLSGYTYVGKGREISRTVSTEVYFNNLSKEQIERYVDLFRPFDKAGSYGIQDDYPLIKKIVGSYDNVMGLPTEDIKKHVFNR
;
A
#
# COMPACT_ATOMS: atom_id res chain seq x y z
N MET A 1 -3.39 -23.32 -5.76
CA MET A 1 -3.98 -22.12 -6.41
C MET A 1 -3.21 -20.89 -5.89
N PHE A 2 -3.17 -19.78 -6.65
CA PHE A 2 -2.57 -18.54 -6.16
C PHE A 2 -3.67 -17.58 -5.68
N ILE A 3 -3.52 -17.01 -4.47
CA ILE A 3 -4.52 -16.15 -3.83
C ILE A 3 -3.90 -14.79 -3.52
N LEU A 4 -4.55 -13.71 -3.93
CA LEU A 4 -4.27 -12.35 -3.46
C LEU A 4 -5.18 -12.04 -2.26
N ALA A 5 -4.57 -11.91 -1.08
CA ALA A 5 -5.27 -11.57 0.16
C ALA A 5 -5.49 -10.05 0.27
N SER A 6 -6.38 -9.49 -0.55
CA SER A 6 -6.62 -8.04 -0.60
C SER A 6 -7.93 -7.66 -1.28
N ALA A 7 -8.61 -6.63 -0.77
CA ALA A 7 -9.74 -5.98 -1.43
C ALA A 7 -9.33 -4.89 -2.44
N SER A 8 -8.05 -4.53 -2.51
CA SER A 8 -7.59 -3.40 -3.31
C SER A 8 -7.64 -3.67 -4.81
N PRO A 9 -8.41 -2.89 -5.60
CA PRO A 9 -8.45 -3.04 -7.06
C PRO A 9 -7.08 -2.72 -7.70
N ARG A 10 -6.31 -1.81 -7.12
CA ARG A 10 -4.96 -1.45 -7.59
C ARG A 10 -3.99 -2.63 -7.45
N ARG A 11 -4.01 -3.33 -6.31
CA ARG A 11 -3.17 -4.53 -6.11
C ARG A 11 -3.54 -5.66 -7.07
N LYS A 12 -4.84 -5.82 -7.35
CA LYS A 12 -5.31 -6.77 -8.37
C LYS A 12 -4.74 -6.46 -9.74
N GLU A 13 -4.81 -5.20 -10.16
CA GLU A 13 -4.27 -4.74 -11.45
C GLU A 13 -2.75 -4.97 -11.53
N LEU A 14 -2.03 -4.60 -10.47
CA LEU A 14 -0.58 -4.76 -10.40
C LEU A 14 -0.16 -6.23 -10.44
N LEU A 15 -0.86 -7.11 -9.71
CA LEU A 15 -0.53 -8.53 -9.71
C LEU A 15 -0.77 -9.20 -11.08
N ARG A 16 -1.74 -8.73 -11.85
CA ARG A 16 -1.97 -9.19 -13.24
C ARG A 16 -0.79 -8.95 -14.18
N LYS A 17 0.09 -7.99 -13.87
CA LYS A 17 1.34 -7.79 -14.61
C LYS A 17 2.35 -8.93 -14.39
N LEU A 18 2.20 -9.70 -13.32
CA LEU A 18 3.14 -10.75 -12.92
C LEU A 18 2.63 -12.16 -13.21
N ILE A 19 1.33 -12.38 -13.03
CA ILE A 19 0.68 -13.69 -13.22
C ILE A 19 -0.72 -13.52 -13.81
N ASP A 20 -1.10 -14.47 -14.67
CA ASP A 20 -2.36 -14.42 -15.43
C ASP A 20 -3.57 -14.87 -14.61
N SER A 21 -3.36 -15.82 -13.69
CA SER A 21 -4.45 -16.46 -12.94
C SER A 21 -4.20 -16.45 -11.44
N PHE A 22 -5.15 -15.88 -10.69
CA PHE A 22 -5.22 -15.89 -9.24
C PHE A 22 -6.63 -15.59 -8.76
N GLU A 23 -6.92 -16.00 -7.55
CA GLU A 23 -8.16 -15.64 -6.86
C GLU A 23 -7.96 -14.48 -5.89
N ILE A 24 -9.03 -13.78 -5.56
CA ILE A 24 -9.06 -12.71 -4.57
C ILE A 24 -9.88 -13.18 -3.38
N ILE A 25 -9.24 -13.22 -2.23
CA ILE A 25 -9.92 -13.50 -0.96
C ILE A 25 -9.57 -12.39 0.01
N VAL A 26 -10.60 -11.69 0.50
CA VAL A 26 -10.40 -10.58 1.44
C VAL A 26 -10.23 -11.15 2.84
N PRO A 27 -9.09 -10.92 3.51
CA PRO A 27 -8.87 -11.40 4.86
C PRO A 27 -9.79 -10.66 5.84
N ASN A 28 -10.43 -11.41 6.72
CA ASN A 28 -11.18 -10.86 7.85
C ASN A 28 -10.27 -10.81 9.09
N ILE A 29 -9.62 -9.66 9.32
CA ILE A 29 -8.67 -9.44 10.41
C ILE A 29 -8.99 -8.14 11.15
N ASP A 30 -8.63 -8.08 12.43
CA ASP A 30 -8.58 -6.83 13.20
C ASP A 30 -7.13 -6.30 13.19
N GLU A 31 -6.85 -5.34 12.32
CA GLU A 31 -5.52 -4.71 12.22
C GLU A 31 -5.11 -3.99 13.51
N ARG A 32 -6.08 -3.60 14.37
CA ARG A 32 -5.80 -2.98 15.67
C ARG A 32 -5.19 -3.94 16.68
N ALA A 33 -5.21 -5.25 16.41
CA ALA A 33 -4.58 -6.25 17.26
C ALA A 33 -3.05 -6.23 17.19
N ILE A 34 -2.46 -5.48 16.24
CA ILE A 34 -1.01 -5.34 16.13
C ILE A 34 -0.55 -4.30 17.15
N ASP A 35 0.42 -4.70 17.97
CA ASP A 35 1.04 -3.80 18.97
C ASP A 35 1.68 -2.59 18.29
N GLY A 36 1.36 -1.38 18.78
CA GLY A 36 1.88 -0.11 18.26
C GLY A 36 3.38 0.13 18.50
N SER A 37 4.13 -0.85 18.99
CA SER A 37 5.58 -0.77 19.25
C SER A 37 6.45 -0.93 18.01
N PHE A 38 5.88 -1.37 16.88
CA PHE A 38 6.63 -1.60 15.64
C PHE A 38 7.09 -0.31 14.97
N SER A 39 8.27 -0.36 14.35
CA SER A 39 8.64 0.66 13.37
C SER A 39 7.63 0.66 12.20
N PRO A 40 7.41 1.78 11.48
CA PRO A 40 6.49 1.77 10.33
C PRO A 40 6.82 0.70 9.29
N SER A 41 8.11 0.40 9.08
CA SER A 41 8.55 -0.64 8.15
C SER A 41 8.18 -2.05 8.63
N ASP A 42 8.35 -2.31 9.92
CA ASP A 42 7.98 -3.61 10.50
C ASP A 42 6.47 -3.73 10.61
N LEU A 43 5.76 -2.65 10.91
CA LEU A 43 4.30 -2.64 10.95
C LEU A 43 3.70 -3.04 9.59
N ALA A 44 4.13 -2.43 8.48
CA ALA A 44 3.65 -2.79 7.14
C ALA A 44 3.90 -4.28 6.82
N LYS A 45 5.05 -4.80 7.23
CA LYS A 45 5.39 -6.22 7.07
C LYS A 45 4.49 -7.13 7.91
N GLU A 46 4.31 -6.84 9.20
CA GLU A 46 3.48 -7.64 10.10
C GLU A 46 1.99 -7.60 9.71
N GLU A 47 1.47 -6.46 9.27
CA GLU A 47 0.11 -6.37 8.73
C GLU A 47 -0.07 -7.24 7.49
N SER A 48 0.91 -7.26 6.59
CA SER A 48 0.87 -8.17 5.44
C SER A 48 0.93 -9.64 5.87
N ARG A 49 1.72 -9.95 6.88
CA ARG A 49 1.87 -11.30 7.42
C ARG A 49 0.57 -11.77 8.06
N LEU A 50 -0.05 -10.95 8.89
CA LEU A 50 -1.36 -11.24 9.51
C LEU A 50 -2.43 -11.54 8.44
N LYS A 51 -2.48 -10.73 7.37
CA LYS A 51 -3.39 -10.95 6.23
C LYS A 51 -3.13 -12.29 5.52
N ALA A 52 -1.87 -12.63 5.28
CA ALA A 52 -1.51 -13.88 4.62
C ALA A 52 -1.90 -15.10 5.45
N TYR A 53 -1.60 -15.09 6.73
CA TYR A 53 -1.90 -16.21 7.63
C TYR A 53 -3.40 -16.38 7.92
N ALA A 54 -4.17 -15.30 7.93
CA ALA A 54 -5.63 -15.39 8.03
C ALA A 54 -6.25 -16.19 6.88
N ILE A 55 -5.72 -16.06 5.67
CA ILE A 55 -6.17 -16.83 4.50
C ILE A 55 -5.56 -18.23 4.54
N LEU A 56 -4.29 -18.39 4.90
CA LEU A 56 -3.61 -19.69 4.97
C LEU A 56 -4.33 -20.67 5.89
N SER A 57 -4.92 -20.19 6.97
CA SER A 57 -5.65 -21.05 7.93
C SER A 57 -6.80 -21.83 7.29
N SER A 58 -7.45 -21.28 6.28
CA SER A 58 -8.54 -21.92 5.52
C SER A 58 -8.10 -22.49 4.16
N HIS A 59 -6.91 -22.12 3.68
CA HIS A 59 -6.34 -22.49 2.37
C HIS A 59 -4.90 -23.02 2.51
N PRO A 60 -4.67 -24.09 3.30
CA PRO A 60 -3.32 -24.51 3.72
C PRO A 60 -2.44 -25.04 2.59
N ASN A 61 -3.03 -25.40 1.45
CA ASN A 61 -2.31 -25.95 0.30
C ASN A 61 -2.10 -24.93 -0.83
N ASP A 62 -2.54 -23.69 -0.64
CA ASP A 62 -2.49 -22.66 -1.66
C ASP A 62 -1.27 -21.73 -1.48
N GLU A 63 -1.00 -20.92 -2.50
CA GLU A 63 0.01 -19.88 -2.49
C GLU A 63 -0.68 -18.55 -2.20
N ILE A 64 -0.28 -17.85 -1.15
CA ILE A 64 -0.95 -16.63 -0.70
C ILE A 64 0.02 -15.47 -0.76
N LEU A 65 -0.40 -14.38 -1.40
CA LEU A 65 0.28 -13.09 -1.38
C LEU A 65 -0.62 -12.06 -0.70
N ALA A 66 -0.11 -11.45 0.34
CA ALA A 66 -0.72 -10.32 1.02
C ALA A 66 0.19 -9.09 0.95
N CYS A 67 -0.38 -7.91 1.02
CA CYS A 67 0.38 -6.67 1.07
C CYS A 67 -0.34 -5.64 1.94
N ASP A 68 0.45 -4.83 2.65
CA ASP A 68 -0.01 -3.62 3.31
C ASP A 68 0.84 -2.42 2.93
N THR A 69 0.24 -1.20 2.93
CA THR A 69 0.93 0.01 2.49
C THR A 69 0.69 1.13 3.49
N ILE A 70 1.77 1.69 4.00
CA ILE A 70 1.80 2.74 5.01
C ILE A 70 2.49 3.97 4.41
N VAL A 71 1.91 5.14 4.63
CA VAL A 71 2.51 6.44 4.29
C VAL A 71 3.05 7.09 5.55
N VAL A 72 4.30 7.53 5.50
CA VAL A 72 4.99 8.15 6.65
C VAL A 72 5.50 9.53 6.27
N LEU A 73 5.13 10.53 7.06
CA LEU A 73 5.62 11.90 6.94
C LEU A 73 6.02 12.44 8.32
N GLU A 74 7.25 12.92 8.44
CA GLU A 74 7.79 13.50 9.69
C GLU A 74 7.57 12.56 10.90
N GLY A 75 7.79 11.26 10.70
CA GLY A 75 7.62 10.23 11.73
C GLY A 75 6.17 9.85 12.05
N LYS A 76 5.19 10.44 11.37
CA LYS A 76 3.77 10.13 11.54
C LYS A 76 3.27 9.23 10.43
N ILE A 77 2.49 8.22 10.80
CA ILE A 77 1.75 7.40 9.84
C ILE A 77 0.50 8.16 9.42
N LEU A 78 0.32 8.31 8.11
CA LEU A 78 -0.87 8.91 7.53
C LEU A 78 -1.84 7.81 7.12
N GLU A 79 -2.96 7.75 7.81
CA GLU A 79 -4.04 6.79 7.53
C GLU A 79 -4.92 7.24 6.36
N LYS A 80 -6.00 6.51 6.13
CA LYS A 80 -7.07 6.92 5.21
C LYS A 80 -7.88 8.03 5.85
N PRO A 81 -8.20 9.12 5.13
CA PRO A 81 -9.02 10.21 5.68
C PRO A 81 -10.48 9.77 5.83
N LYS A 82 -11.12 10.17 6.92
CA LYS A 82 -12.51 9.82 7.22
C LYS A 82 -13.53 10.67 6.45
N ASN A 83 -13.11 11.84 6.01
CA ASN A 83 -13.98 12.80 5.32
C ASN A 83 -13.16 13.82 4.52
N ARG A 84 -13.86 14.69 3.77
CA ARG A 84 -13.27 15.75 2.94
C ARG A 84 -12.34 16.68 3.72
N ALA A 85 -12.76 17.13 4.89
CA ALA A 85 -11.97 18.08 5.69
C ALA A 85 -10.65 17.46 6.17
N GLU A 86 -10.66 16.19 6.52
CA GLU A 86 -9.47 15.45 6.92
C GLU A 86 -8.54 15.22 5.72
N ALA A 87 -9.08 14.87 4.54
CA ALA A 87 -8.31 14.72 3.32
C ALA A 87 -7.58 16.02 2.94
N VAL A 88 -8.28 17.15 2.99
CA VAL A 88 -7.69 18.47 2.71
C VAL A 88 -6.60 18.81 3.73
N ARG A 89 -6.83 18.56 5.03
CA ARG A 89 -5.79 18.80 6.06
C ARG A 89 -4.56 17.92 5.85
N MET A 90 -4.77 16.65 5.51
CA MET A 90 -3.69 15.69 5.26
C MET A 90 -2.84 16.11 4.08
N LEU A 91 -3.45 16.40 2.92
CA LEU A 91 -2.74 16.89 1.74
C LEU A 91 -2.06 18.25 1.98
N SER A 92 -2.66 19.13 2.77
CA SER A 92 -2.00 20.39 3.17
C SER A 92 -0.76 20.15 4.04
N PHE A 93 -0.78 19.11 4.86
CA PHE A 93 0.38 18.71 5.66
C PHE A 93 1.49 18.09 4.80
N GLU A 94 1.13 17.37 3.74
CA GLU A 94 2.05 16.74 2.78
C GLU A 94 2.64 17.74 1.76
N ASN A 95 1.97 18.87 1.56
CA ASN A 95 2.29 19.86 0.52
C ASN A 95 3.75 20.34 0.60
N ASP A 96 4.45 20.35 -0.56
CA ASP A 96 5.86 20.73 -0.70
C ASP A 96 6.84 19.91 0.18
N LYS A 97 6.44 18.70 0.60
CA LYS A 97 7.25 17.84 1.45
C LYS A 97 7.61 16.53 0.76
N ARG A 98 8.57 15.84 1.37
CA ARG A 98 8.94 14.46 1.06
C ARG A 98 8.30 13.51 2.05
N GLN A 99 7.60 12.53 1.57
CA GLN A 99 7.10 11.41 2.36
C GLN A 99 7.71 10.09 1.93
N ILE A 100 7.57 9.08 2.77
CA ILE A 100 8.00 7.71 2.51
C ILE A 100 6.77 6.82 2.43
N VAL A 101 6.66 6.06 1.35
CA VAL A 101 5.66 5.01 1.19
C VAL A 101 6.33 3.66 1.41
N LEU A 102 5.82 2.91 2.37
CA LEU A 102 6.29 1.58 2.76
C LEU A 102 5.22 0.55 2.40
N SER A 103 5.53 -0.39 1.50
CA SER A 103 4.67 -1.55 1.29
C SER A 103 5.35 -2.79 1.83
N GLY A 104 4.75 -3.36 2.89
CA GLY A 104 5.07 -4.68 3.38
C GLY A 104 4.31 -5.73 2.57
N TYR A 105 4.98 -6.79 2.13
CA TYR A 105 4.31 -7.93 1.54
C TYR A 105 4.78 -9.24 2.14
N THR A 106 3.87 -10.20 2.21
CA THR A 106 4.14 -11.56 2.65
C THR A 106 3.59 -12.54 1.61
N TYR A 107 4.48 -13.39 1.11
CA TYR A 107 4.14 -14.59 0.36
C TYR A 107 4.33 -15.81 1.24
N VAL A 108 3.35 -16.69 1.22
CA VAL A 108 3.40 -17.99 1.92
C VAL A 108 2.86 -19.06 0.98
N GLY A 109 3.60 -20.16 0.82
CA GLY A 109 3.20 -21.29 -0.04
C GLY A 109 4.38 -22.14 -0.50
N LYS A 110 4.12 -23.35 -0.94
CA LYS A 110 5.14 -24.31 -1.40
C LYS A 110 6.30 -24.52 -0.41
N GLY A 111 5.99 -24.51 0.90
CA GLY A 111 7.00 -24.66 1.95
C GLY A 111 7.93 -23.46 2.13
N ARG A 112 7.59 -22.29 1.56
CA ARG A 112 8.37 -21.05 1.69
C ARG A 112 7.53 -19.94 2.32
N GLU A 113 8.18 -19.10 3.11
CA GLU A 113 7.67 -17.80 3.52
C GLU A 113 8.66 -16.72 3.08
N ILE A 114 8.16 -15.65 2.47
CA ILE A 114 8.92 -14.46 2.10
C ILE A 114 8.14 -13.27 2.62
N SER A 115 8.74 -12.52 3.55
CA SER A 115 8.15 -11.33 4.13
C SER A 115 9.14 -10.18 4.05
N ARG A 116 8.75 -9.09 3.36
CA ARG A 116 9.66 -7.97 3.05
C ARG A 116 8.92 -6.65 3.09
N THR A 117 9.67 -5.56 3.25
CA THR A 117 9.17 -4.19 3.08
C THR A 117 9.97 -3.46 2.00
N VAL A 118 9.27 -2.76 1.13
CA VAL A 118 9.84 -1.91 0.08
C VAL A 118 9.51 -0.45 0.38
N SER A 119 10.51 0.41 0.26
CA SER A 119 10.42 1.85 0.53
C SER A 119 10.53 2.65 -0.74
N THR A 120 9.71 3.69 -0.89
CA THR A 120 9.75 4.66 -1.98
C THR A 120 9.56 6.07 -1.43
N GLU A 121 10.39 7.00 -1.86
CA GLU A 121 10.23 8.41 -1.53
C GLU A 121 9.32 9.10 -2.55
N VAL A 122 8.37 9.87 -2.06
CA VAL A 122 7.45 10.67 -2.87
C VAL A 122 7.58 12.13 -2.48
N TYR A 123 7.86 12.98 -3.45
CA TYR A 123 8.03 14.42 -3.27
C TYR A 123 6.82 15.15 -3.85
N PHE A 124 6.15 15.93 -3.02
CA PHE A 124 4.99 16.72 -3.42
C PHE A 124 5.39 18.04 -4.07
N ASN A 125 4.56 18.50 -4.99
CA ASN A 125 4.60 19.88 -5.48
C ASN A 125 4.07 20.84 -4.40
N ASN A 126 4.38 22.12 -4.57
CA ASN A 126 3.77 23.20 -3.79
C ASN A 126 2.47 23.63 -4.48
N LEU A 127 1.34 23.27 -3.89
CA LEU A 127 0.00 23.56 -4.40
C LEU A 127 -0.69 24.62 -3.55
N SER A 128 -1.55 25.43 -4.15
CA SER A 128 -2.43 26.31 -3.41
C SER A 128 -3.52 25.53 -2.68
N LYS A 129 -4.16 26.15 -1.69
CA LYS A 129 -5.27 25.57 -0.96
C LYS A 129 -6.41 25.15 -1.90
N GLU A 130 -6.73 26.01 -2.86
CA GLU A 130 -7.80 25.78 -3.86
C GLU A 130 -7.46 24.58 -4.76
N GLN A 131 -6.20 24.38 -5.12
CA GLN A 131 -5.76 23.23 -5.88
C GLN A 131 -5.90 21.94 -5.08
N ILE A 132 -5.54 21.95 -3.79
CA ILE A 132 -5.71 20.80 -2.88
C ILE A 132 -7.19 20.46 -2.72
N GLU A 133 -8.04 21.44 -2.44
CA GLU A 133 -9.49 21.26 -2.31
C GLU A 133 -10.10 20.69 -3.59
N ARG A 134 -9.72 21.23 -4.74
CA ARG A 134 -10.17 20.75 -6.06
C ARG A 134 -9.77 19.30 -6.31
N TYR A 135 -8.54 18.91 -5.93
CA TYR A 135 -8.12 17.50 -6.04
C TYR A 135 -9.03 16.59 -5.21
N VAL A 136 -9.26 16.93 -3.94
CA VAL A 136 -10.11 16.13 -3.05
C VAL A 136 -11.53 15.98 -3.61
N ASP A 137 -12.08 17.05 -4.18
CA ASP A 137 -13.43 17.05 -4.76
C ASP A 137 -13.51 16.18 -6.03
N LEU A 138 -12.49 16.21 -6.88
CA LEU A 138 -12.44 15.46 -8.13
C LEU A 138 -12.17 13.97 -7.91
N PHE A 139 -11.18 13.62 -7.07
CA PHE A 139 -10.67 12.25 -6.96
C PHE A 139 -11.17 11.50 -5.73
N ARG A 140 -11.76 12.20 -4.75
CA ARG A 140 -12.35 11.62 -3.54
C ARG A 140 -11.47 10.53 -2.90
N PRO A 141 -10.23 10.85 -2.47
CA PRO A 141 -9.19 9.87 -2.11
C PRO A 141 -9.40 9.25 -0.72
N PHE A 142 -10.64 8.92 -0.34
CA PHE A 142 -10.98 8.44 1.00
C PHE A 142 -10.59 6.98 1.24
N ASP A 143 -10.27 6.25 0.20
CA ASP A 143 -9.80 4.85 0.25
C ASP A 143 -8.27 4.71 0.28
N LYS A 144 -7.54 5.83 0.35
CA LYS A 144 -6.07 5.86 0.19
C LYS A 144 -5.38 6.45 1.41
N ALA A 145 -4.36 5.75 1.91
CA ALA A 145 -3.44 6.30 2.90
C ALA A 145 -2.73 7.54 2.34
N GLY A 146 -2.61 8.59 3.15
CA GLY A 146 -2.06 9.88 2.69
C GLY A 146 -3.01 10.69 1.81
N SER A 147 -4.25 10.27 1.59
CA SER A 147 -5.27 11.03 0.83
C SER A 147 -4.93 11.29 -0.64
N TYR A 148 -4.12 10.46 -1.31
CA TYR A 148 -3.83 10.64 -2.74
C TYR A 148 -3.65 9.32 -3.49
N GLY A 149 -3.85 9.39 -4.81
CA GLY A 149 -3.49 8.34 -5.74
C GLY A 149 -2.37 8.82 -6.66
N ILE A 150 -1.27 8.06 -6.73
CA ILE A 150 -0.14 8.41 -7.59
C ILE A 150 -0.49 8.34 -9.08
N GLN A 151 -1.50 7.53 -9.41
CA GLN A 151 -2.02 7.36 -10.77
C GLN A 151 -3.02 8.45 -11.18
N ASP A 152 -3.44 9.32 -10.24
CA ASP A 152 -4.41 10.37 -10.52
C ASP A 152 -3.78 11.43 -11.41
N ASP A 153 -4.47 11.82 -12.49
CA ASP A 153 -4.00 12.85 -13.42
C ASP A 153 -4.18 14.24 -12.79
N TYR A 154 -3.31 14.53 -11.84
CA TYR A 154 -3.27 15.80 -11.14
C TYR A 154 -1.83 16.11 -10.68
N PRO A 155 -1.38 17.37 -10.71
CA PRO A 155 0.01 17.73 -10.45
C PRO A 155 0.38 17.74 -8.95
N LEU A 156 0.00 16.70 -8.20
CA LEU A 156 0.38 16.55 -6.79
C LEU A 156 1.86 16.24 -6.63
N ILE A 157 2.38 15.36 -7.49
CA ILE A 157 3.69 14.75 -7.31
C ILE A 157 4.74 15.43 -8.18
N LYS A 158 5.83 15.84 -7.54
CA LYS A 158 7.00 16.43 -8.19
C LYS A 158 7.96 15.37 -8.74
N LYS A 159 8.26 14.35 -7.94
CA LYS A 159 9.10 13.21 -8.32
C LYS A 159 8.93 12.04 -7.36
N ILE A 160 9.37 10.88 -7.81
CA ILE A 160 9.45 9.64 -7.04
C ILE A 160 10.89 9.14 -7.10
N VAL A 161 11.38 8.60 -5.97
CA VAL A 161 12.65 7.87 -5.88
C VAL A 161 12.36 6.49 -5.34
N GLY A 162 12.39 5.50 -6.21
CA GLY A 162 12.00 4.11 -5.93
C GLY A 162 10.99 3.58 -6.94
N SER A 163 10.09 2.70 -6.49
CA SER A 163 9.11 2.02 -7.33
C SER A 163 7.76 2.73 -7.35
N TYR A 164 7.26 3.04 -8.54
CA TYR A 164 5.91 3.54 -8.76
C TYR A 164 4.84 2.53 -8.31
N ASP A 165 5.04 1.26 -8.65
CA ASP A 165 4.11 0.18 -8.28
C ASP A 165 4.05 -0.02 -6.76
N ASN A 166 5.18 0.24 -6.05
CA ASN A 166 5.19 0.27 -4.58
C ASN A 166 4.25 1.35 -4.03
N VAL A 167 4.28 2.55 -4.59
CA VAL A 167 3.39 3.65 -4.17
C VAL A 167 1.92 3.34 -4.49
N MET A 168 1.65 2.65 -5.60
CA MET A 168 0.31 2.15 -5.93
C MET A 168 -0.19 1.07 -4.96
N GLY A 169 0.71 0.42 -4.21
CA GLY A 169 0.37 -0.51 -3.14
C GLY A 169 0.79 -1.97 -3.34
N LEU A 170 1.61 -2.29 -4.36
CA LEU A 170 2.20 -3.61 -4.55
C LEU A 170 3.56 -3.48 -5.25
N PRO A 171 4.69 -3.77 -4.59
CA PRO A 171 6.04 -3.60 -5.15
C PRO A 171 6.37 -4.74 -6.14
N THR A 172 5.87 -4.64 -7.36
CA THR A 172 5.89 -5.71 -8.37
C THR A 172 7.30 -6.14 -8.73
N GLU A 173 8.27 -5.23 -8.80
CA GLU A 173 9.65 -5.55 -9.15
C GLU A 173 10.32 -6.41 -8.07
N ASP A 174 10.09 -6.08 -6.78
CA ASP A 174 10.65 -6.84 -5.66
C ASP A 174 9.97 -8.21 -5.53
N ILE A 175 8.64 -8.26 -5.71
CA ILE A 175 7.86 -9.52 -5.72
C ILE A 175 8.30 -10.41 -6.89
N LYS A 176 8.46 -9.87 -8.09
CA LYS A 176 8.95 -10.62 -9.25
C LYS A 176 10.29 -11.30 -8.96
N LYS A 177 11.22 -10.54 -8.38
CA LYS A 177 12.56 -11.03 -8.04
C LYS A 177 12.55 -12.11 -6.96
N HIS A 178 11.81 -11.92 -5.87
CA HIS A 178 11.95 -12.76 -4.69
C HIS A 178 10.90 -13.86 -4.58
N VAL A 179 9.69 -13.63 -5.07
CA VAL A 179 8.61 -14.63 -5.04
C VAL A 179 8.65 -15.51 -6.29
N PHE A 180 8.77 -14.90 -7.47
CA PHE A 180 8.72 -15.62 -8.75
C PHE A 180 10.09 -15.97 -9.33
N ASN A 181 11.19 -15.50 -8.74
CA ASN A 181 12.58 -15.74 -9.20
C ASN A 181 12.80 -15.39 -10.68
N ARG A 182 12.29 -14.25 -11.16
CA ARG A 182 12.32 -13.81 -12.55
C ARG A 182 12.95 -12.44 -12.73
#